data_95ef0a4cfb108c83928b24d55e8d99d1
#
_entry.id   95ef0a4cfb108c83928b24d55e8d99d1
#
_cell.length_a   1.000
_cell.length_b   1.000
_cell.length_c   1.000
_cell.angle_alpha   90.00
_cell.angle_beta   90.00
_cell.angle_gamma   90.00
#
_symmetry.space_group_name_H-M   'P 1'
#
loop_
_entity.id
_entity.type
_entity.pdbx_description
1 polymer ?
#
loop_
_entity_poly.entity_id
_entity_poly.type
_entity_poly.pdbx_seq_one_letter_code
_entity_poly.pdbx_strand_id
1 'polypeptide(L)'
;MILYAGWAVFALIAFNFGCQSKVEALQKAPDFSLKDVNGKDISLSQFKGHIVVLDFWATWCPPCRMSIPELIGLQKEFRDQGLVVIGISLDDPMESSDLFLKAFMQKFQMNYRVLRYDEKIMKDYFGTDTPAIPTMFLIDREGKIRNKIVGYRQGFLKKSIESLLQ
;
A
#
# COMPACT_ATOMS: atom_id res chain seq x y z
N MET A 1 66.95 -31.63 -36.72
CA MET A 1 66.10 -32.09 -35.60
C MET A 1 65.76 -30.86 -34.75
N ILE A 2 64.66 -30.25 -35.05
CA ILE A 2 64.24 -28.93 -34.41
C ILE A 2 62.92 -29.19 -33.70
N LEU A 3 62.96 -29.11 -32.35
CA LEU A 3 61.80 -29.28 -31.47
C LEU A 3 61.03 -27.95 -31.37
N TYR A 4 59.77 -27.90 -31.82
CA TYR A 4 58.88 -26.79 -31.57
C TYR A 4 58.13 -27.03 -30.26
N ALA A 5 58.42 -26.22 -29.26
CA ALA A 5 57.66 -26.14 -28.03
C ALA A 5 56.46 -25.24 -28.26
N GLY A 6 55.23 -25.85 -28.24
CA GLY A 6 53.97 -25.11 -28.33
C GLY A 6 53.60 -24.48 -26.97
N TRP A 7 53.46 -23.20 -26.95
CA TRP A 7 52.90 -22.46 -25.80
C TRP A 7 51.39 -22.34 -25.98
N ALA A 8 50.66 -23.10 -25.18
CA ALA A 8 49.22 -22.96 -25.07
C ALA A 8 48.88 -21.77 -24.16
N VAL A 9 48.41 -20.68 -24.75
CA VAL A 9 47.87 -19.54 -24.02
C VAL A 9 46.45 -19.88 -23.56
N PHE A 10 46.30 -20.25 -22.29
CA PHE A 10 44.99 -20.36 -21.65
C PHE A 10 44.43 -18.96 -21.37
N ALA A 11 43.54 -18.51 -22.24
CA ALA A 11 42.74 -17.28 -21.97
C ALA A 11 41.71 -17.58 -20.89
N LEU A 12 41.96 -17.12 -19.65
CA LEU A 12 40.98 -17.09 -18.57
C LEU A 12 39.90 -16.08 -18.91
N ILE A 13 38.80 -16.52 -19.45
CA ILE A 13 37.58 -15.71 -19.57
C ILE A 13 36.98 -15.59 -18.16
N ALA A 14 37.26 -14.47 -17.48
CA ALA A 14 36.59 -14.10 -16.24
C ALA A 14 35.12 -13.81 -16.57
N PHE A 15 34.24 -14.76 -16.31
CA PHE A 15 32.80 -14.57 -16.34
C PHE A 15 32.41 -13.73 -15.11
N ASN A 16 32.38 -12.41 -15.29
CA ASN A 16 31.80 -11.51 -14.30
C ASN A 16 30.28 -11.77 -14.26
N PHE A 17 29.84 -12.69 -13.39
CA PHE A 17 28.45 -12.77 -12.95
C PHE A 17 28.18 -11.53 -12.07
N GLY A 18 27.95 -10.40 -12.72
CA GLY A 18 27.33 -9.24 -12.08
C GLY A 18 25.92 -9.65 -11.70
N CYS A 19 25.73 -9.97 -10.41
CA CYS A 19 24.41 -10.05 -9.81
C CYS A 19 23.83 -8.64 -9.82
N GLN A 20 23.29 -8.22 -10.96
CA GLN A 20 22.48 -7.02 -11.07
C GLN A 20 21.16 -7.35 -10.38
N SER A 21 21.06 -7.06 -9.09
CA SER A 21 19.78 -6.97 -8.41
C SER A 21 18.97 -5.91 -9.18
N LYS A 22 18.04 -6.38 -10.00
CA LYS A 22 17.06 -5.54 -10.70
C LYS A 22 16.30 -4.80 -9.59
N VAL A 23 16.67 -3.56 -9.34
CA VAL A 23 15.87 -2.66 -8.50
C VAL A 23 14.58 -2.50 -9.27
N GLU A 24 13.57 -3.25 -8.87
CA GLU A 24 12.23 -3.13 -9.44
C GLU A 24 11.80 -1.68 -9.19
N ALA A 25 11.63 -0.92 -10.27
CA ALA A 25 11.26 0.48 -10.17
C ALA A 25 9.95 0.57 -9.41
N LEU A 26 9.97 1.21 -8.25
CA LEU A 26 8.80 1.36 -7.39
C LEU A 26 7.66 1.95 -8.20
N GLN A 27 6.56 1.22 -8.29
CA GLN A 27 5.40 1.62 -9.07
C GLN A 27 4.75 2.85 -8.44
N LYS A 28 4.49 3.87 -9.26
CA LYS A 28 3.69 5.02 -8.84
C LYS A 28 2.28 4.54 -8.48
N ALA A 29 1.77 4.97 -7.34
CA ALA A 29 0.41 4.67 -6.93
C ALA A 29 -0.58 5.30 -7.92
N PRO A 30 -1.56 4.55 -8.44
CA PRO A 30 -2.62 5.10 -9.26
C PRO A 30 -3.38 6.20 -8.52
N ASP A 31 -3.59 7.35 -9.16
CA ASP A 31 -4.42 8.41 -8.58
C ASP A 31 -5.91 8.05 -8.68
N PHE A 32 -6.67 8.49 -7.71
CA PHE A 32 -8.11 8.31 -7.65
C PHE A 32 -8.80 9.61 -7.24
N SER A 33 -10.10 9.72 -7.50
CA SER A 33 -10.97 10.74 -6.92
C SER A 33 -12.27 10.06 -6.49
N LEU A 34 -12.45 9.88 -5.19
CA LEU A 34 -13.55 9.15 -4.58
C LEU A 34 -14.29 10.02 -3.56
N LYS A 35 -15.56 9.73 -3.35
CA LYS A 35 -16.34 10.42 -2.30
C LYS A 35 -16.09 9.79 -0.92
N ASP A 36 -15.88 10.66 0.06
CA ASP A 36 -15.95 10.25 1.45
C ASP A 36 -17.41 10.04 1.90
N VAL A 37 -17.59 9.50 3.09
CA VAL A 37 -18.92 9.27 3.69
C VAL A 37 -19.72 10.57 3.90
N ASN A 38 -19.15 11.76 3.68
CA ASN A 38 -19.83 13.05 3.74
C ASN A 38 -20.10 13.63 2.35
N GLY A 39 -19.78 12.87 1.28
CA GLY A 39 -19.96 13.28 -0.11
C GLY A 39 -18.86 14.18 -0.66
N LYS A 40 -17.77 14.42 0.09
CA LYS A 40 -16.63 15.24 -0.32
C LYS A 40 -15.71 14.43 -1.24
N ASP A 41 -15.32 15.01 -2.37
CA ASP A 41 -14.34 14.40 -3.28
C ASP A 41 -12.92 14.46 -2.68
N ILE A 42 -12.28 13.31 -2.60
CA ILE A 42 -10.93 13.11 -2.08
C ILE A 42 -10.10 12.41 -3.14
N SER A 43 -8.95 12.97 -3.48
CA SER A 43 -7.98 12.37 -4.41
C SER A 43 -6.66 12.06 -3.70
N LEU A 44 -5.94 11.03 -4.18
CA LEU A 44 -4.62 10.68 -3.65
C LEU A 44 -3.64 11.84 -3.84
N SER A 45 -3.73 12.56 -4.95
CA SER A 45 -2.87 13.70 -5.27
C SER A 45 -2.94 14.86 -4.25
N GLN A 46 -4.01 14.96 -3.45
CA GLN A 46 -4.12 15.93 -2.34
C GLN A 46 -3.13 15.64 -1.20
N PHE A 47 -2.57 14.43 -1.15
CA PHE A 47 -1.67 13.98 -0.09
C PHE A 47 -0.20 13.89 -0.54
N LYS A 48 0.19 14.61 -1.61
CA LYS A 48 1.60 14.73 -2.00
C LYS A 48 2.44 15.21 -0.84
N GLY A 49 3.62 14.62 -0.65
CA GLY A 49 4.50 14.92 0.47
C GLY A 49 4.15 14.21 1.78
N HIS A 50 3.06 13.45 1.80
CA HIS A 50 2.65 12.61 2.94
C HIS A 50 2.96 11.14 2.69
N ILE A 51 3.16 10.38 3.76
CA ILE A 51 3.12 8.93 3.72
C ILE A 51 1.65 8.53 3.82
N VAL A 52 1.16 7.72 2.87
CA VAL A 52 -0.24 7.29 2.84
C VAL A 52 -0.34 5.80 3.09
N VAL A 53 -1.18 5.40 4.04
CA VAL A 53 -1.68 4.03 4.17
C VAL A 53 -3.06 4.00 3.54
N LEU A 54 -3.17 3.31 2.41
CA LEU A 54 -4.44 3.08 1.72
C LEU A 54 -4.92 1.67 2.06
N ASP A 55 -5.97 1.57 2.89
CA ASP A 55 -6.51 0.32 3.43
C ASP A 55 -7.81 -0.05 2.72
N PHE A 56 -7.81 -1.17 1.98
CA PHE A 56 -9.02 -1.75 1.37
C PHE A 56 -9.64 -2.74 2.35
N TRP A 57 -10.85 -2.43 2.81
CA TRP A 57 -11.51 -3.13 3.90
C TRP A 57 -13.04 -3.17 3.74
N ALA A 58 -13.74 -3.91 4.62
CA ALA A 58 -15.19 -3.88 4.70
C ALA A 58 -15.67 -4.10 6.15
N THR A 59 -16.89 -3.64 6.46
CA THR A 59 -17.47 -3.75 7.81
C THR A 59 -17.74 -5.19 8.21
N TRP A 60 -18.05 -6.05 7.25
CA TRP A 60 -18.32 -7.49 7.44
C TRP A 60 -17.06 -8.35 7.51
N CYS A 61 -15.85 -7.78 7.31
CA CYS A 61 -14.58 -8.50 7.29
C CYS A 61 -13.97 -8.58 8.71
N PRO A 62 -13.91 -9.75 9.37
CA PRO A 62 -13.39 -9.85 10.73
C PRO A 62 -11.93 -9.42 10.87
N PRO A 63 -10.97 -9.87 10.01
CA PRO A 63 -9.58 -9.42 10.13
C PRO A 63 -9.41 -7.92 9.86
N CYS A 64 -10.29 -7.30 9.03
CA CYS A 64 -10.29 -5.85 8.83
C CYS A 64 -10.66 -5.11 10.12
N ARG A 65 -11.67 -5.60 10.85
CA ARG A 65 -12.04 -5.01 12.15
C ARG A 65 -10.93 -5.13 13.19
N MET A 66 -10.11 -6.18 13.11
CA MET A 66 -8.95 -6.35 13.98
C MET A 66 -7.83 -5.34 13.70
N SER A 67 -7.66 -4.87 12.45
CA SER A 67 -6.66 -3.88 12.08
C SER A 67 -7.02 -2.45 12.47
N ILE A 68 -8.31 -2.12 12.64
CA ILE A 68 -8.78 -0.76 12.92
C ILE A 68 -8.09 -0.11 14.14
N PRO A 69 -7.96 -0.77 15.30
CA PRO A 69 -7.28 -0.16 16.45
C PRO A 69 -5.82 0.22 16.18
N GLU A 70 -5.09 -0.62 15.42
CA GLU A 70 -3.72 -0.31 15.02
C GLU A 70 -3.68 0.90 14.07
N LEU A 71 -4.55 0.96 13.07
CA LEU A 71 -4.65 2.10 12.15
C LEU A 71 -4.97 3.41 12.88
N ILE A 72 -5.88 3.38 13.86
CA ILE A 72 -6.20 4.52 14.72
C ILE A 72 -4.96 4.98 15.50
N GLY A 73 -4.25 4.04 16.10
CA GLY A 73 -3.02 4.30 16.85
C GLY A 73 -1.95 4.94 15.96
N LEU A 74 -1.70 4.36 14.79
CA LEU A 74 -0.70 4.85 13.83
C LEU A 74 -1.04 6.24 13.30
N GLN A 75 -2.33 6.49 12.93
CA GLN A 75 -2.78 7.82 12.51
C GLN A 75 -2.57 8.87 13.60
N LYS A 76 -2.80 8.51 14.87
CA LYS A 76 -2.57 9.42 16.01
C LYS A 76 -1.07 9.65 16.26
N GLU A 77 -0.27 8.59 16.23
CA GLU A 77 1.17 8.62 16.56
C GLU A 77 1.99 9.39 15.51
N PHE A 78 1.70 9.17 14.21
CA PHE A 78 2.53 9.67 13.12
C PHE A 78 1.90 10.80 12.30
N ARG A 79 0.71 11.30 12.67
CA ARG A 79 0.03 12.38 11.95
C ARG A 79 0.91 13.62 11.76
N ASP A 80 1.56 14.05 12.82
CA ASP A 80 2.40 15.25 12.82
C ASP A 80 3.73 15.03 12.09
N GLN A 81 4.06 13.76 11.77
CA GLN A 81 5.18 13.36 10.92
C GLN A 81 4.74 13.16 9.46
N GLY A 82 3.49 13.47 9.14
CA GLY A 82 2.97 13.43 7.78
C GLY A 82 2.36 12.08 7.37
N LEU A 83 1.97 11.21 8.32
CA LEU A 83 1.18 10.03 7.99
C LEU A 83 -0.29 10.38 7.78
N VAL A 84 -0.88 9.81 6.74
CA VAL A 84 -2.31 9.83 6.46
C VAL A 84 -2.82 8.40 6.23
N VAL A 85 -3.81 7.99 7.01
CA VAL A 85 -4.55 6.75 6.78
C VAL A 85 -5.84 7.06 6.01
N ILE A 86 -6.12 6.27 4.98
CA ILE A 86 -7.34 6.36 4.16
C ILE A 86 -7.91 4.94 4.03
N GLY A 87 -9.12 4.71 4.52
CA GLY A 87 -9.84 3.47 4.31
C GLY A 87 -10.70 3.54 3.04
N ILE A 88 -10.59 2.55 2.18
CA ILE A 88 -11.49 2.35 1.03
C ILE A 88 -12.47 1.25 1.43
N SER A 89 -13.71 1.63 1.71
CA SER A 89 -14.76 0.66 2.05
C SER A 89 -15.24 -0.08 0.80
N LEU A 90 -15.17 -1.40 0.85
CA LEU A 90 -15.71 -2.32 -0.15
C LEU A 90 -17.14 -2.79 0.20
N ASP A 91 -17.77 -2.15 1.16
CA ASP A 91 -19.20 -2.37 1.43
C ASP A 91 -20.03 -1.89 0.23
N ASP A 92 -20.96 -2.73 -0.23
CA ASP A 92 -21.84 -2.38 -1.35
C ASP A 92 -22.69 -1.14 -0.96
N PRO A 93 -22.63 -0.05 -1.74
CA PRO A 93 -23.42 1.16 -1.47
C PRO A 93 -24.93 0.93 -1.47
N MET A 94 -25.42 -0.11 -2.16
CA MET A 94 -26.84 -0.46 -2.19
C MET A 94 -27.29 -1.14 -0.90
N GLU A 95 -26.39 -1.85 -0.23
CA GLU A 95 -26.67 -2.56 1.03
C GLU A 95 -26.25 -1.75 2.26
N SER A 96 -25.19 -0.95 2.14
CA SER A 96 -24.55 -0.21 3.23
C SER A 96 -24.53 1.29 2.95
N SER A 97 -25.50 2.02 3.49
CA SER A 97 -25.59 3.48 3.34
C SER A 97 -24.42 4.22 3.99
N ASP A 98 -24.20 5.48 3.59
CA ASP A 98 -23.20 6.35 4.26
C ASP A 98 -23.52 6.56 5.74
N LEU A 99 -24.79 6.60 6.11
CA LEU A 99 -25.21 6.69 7.52
C LEU A 99 -24.76 5.47 8.30
N PHE A 100 -24.89 4.26 7.72
CA PHE A 100 -24.40 3.02 8.33
C PHE A 100 -22.88 3.06 8.53
N LEU A 101 -22.12 3.46 7.50
CA LEU A 101 -20.66 3.57 7.63
C LEU A 101 -20.25 4.63 8.68
N LYS A 102 -20.93 5.78 8.74
CA LYS A 102 -20.68 6.78 9.79
C LYS A 102 -20.92 6.22 11.19
N ALA A 103 -22.02 5.50 11.39
CA ALA A 103 -22.30 4.84 12.65
C ALA A 103 -21.25 3.80 13.02
N PHE A 104 -20.78 3.03 12.03
CA PHE A 104 -19.69 2.07 12.22
C PHE A 104 -18.38 2.78 12.61
N MET A 105 -18.00 3.84 11.89
CA MET A 105 -16.81 4.64 12.19
C MET A 105 -16.86 5.22 13.62
N GLN A 106 -18.02 5.74 14.05
CA GLN A 106 -18.22 6.23 15.42
C GLN A 106 -18.08 5.12 16.45
N LYS A 107 -18.70 3.96 16.22
CA LYS A 107 -18.61 2.80 17.11
C LYS A 107 -17.17 2.34 17.31
N PHE A 108 -16.36 2.34 16.27
CA PHE A 108 -14.95 1.92 16.32
C PHE A 108 -13.99 3.08 16.59
N GLN A 109 -14.50 4.32 16.79
CA GLN A 109 -13.71 5.53 17.05
C GLN A 109 -12.65 5.79 15.96
N MET A 110 -12.98 5.50 14.70
CA MET A 110 -12.07 5.69 13.56
C MET A 110 -11.74 7.17 13.40
N ASN A 111 -10.45 7.52 13.44
CA ASN A 111 -9.93 8.88 13.38
C ASN A 111 -9.32 9.24 12.02
N TYR A 112 -9.62 8.45 10.99
CA TYR A 112 -9.14 8.60 9.62
C TYR A 112 -10.29 8.59 8.62
N ARG A 113 -10.01 9.00 7.37
CA ARG A 113 -11.02 9.08 6.31
C ARG A 113 -11.43 7.73 5.81
N VAL A 114 -12.71 7.57 5.54
CA VAL A 114 -13.28 6.43 4.83
C VAL A 114 -13.93 6.92 3.54
N LEU A 115 -13.51 6.34 2.42
CA LEU A 115 -14.02 6.61 1.10
C LEU A 115 -14.81 5.42 0.59
N ARG A 116 -15.74 5.67 -0.32
CA ARG A 116 -16.43 4.63 -1.10
C ARG A 116 -15.53 4.19 -2.24
N TYR A 117 -15.48 2.87 -2.48
CA TYR A 117 -14.82 2.36 -3.68
C TYR A 117 -15.63 2.67 -4.96
N ASP A 118 -14.96 2.64 -6.09
CA ASP A 118 -15.54 2.50 -7.41
C ASP A 118 -14.82 1.39 -8.19
N GLU A 119 -15.36 1.01 -9.35
CA GLU A 119 -14.75 -0.03 -10.20
C GLU A 119 -13.36 0.37 -10.70
N LYS A 120 -13.13 1.67 -10.88
CA LYS A 120 -11.85 2.19 -11.39
C LYS A 120 -10.74 1.95 -10.38
N ILE A 121 -10.91 2.31 -9.10
CA ILE A 121 -9.87 2.09 -8.07
C ILE A 121 -9.61 0.61 -7.88
N MET A 122 -10.65 -0.24 -7.96
CA MET A 122 -10.49 -1.69 -7.87
C MET A 122 -9.61 -2.21 -9.00
N LYS A 123 -9.89 -1.81 -10.24
CA LYS A 123 -9.11 -2.18 -11.41
C LYS A 123 -7.68 -1.68 -11.35
N ASP A 124 -7.47 -0.43 -10.91
CA ASP A 124 -6.16 0.20 -10.87
C ASP A 124 -5.21 -0.43 -9.84
N TYR A 125 -5.74 -0.91 -8.70
CA TYR A 125 -4.94 -1.48 -7.61
C TYR A 125 -4.90 -3.01 -7.59
N PHE A 126 -5.89 -3.69 -8.19
CA PHE A 126 -6.00 -5.15 -8.17
C PHE A 126 -6.08 -5.78 -9.56
N GLY A 127 -6.23 -4.98 -10.63
CA GLY A 127 -6.42 -5.50 -11.98
C GLY A 127 -7.73 -6.26 -12.11
N THR A 128 -7.65 -7.53 -12.52
CA THR A 128 -8.79 -8.45 -12.63
C THR A 128 -8.97 -9.35 -11.41
N ASP A 129 -8.09 -9.24 -10.43
CA ASP A 129 -8.10 -10.12 -9.27
C ASP A 129 -9.19 -9.69 -8.28
N THR A 130 -9.84 -10.67 -7.65
CA THR A 130 -10.69 -10.41 -6.48
C THR A 130 -9.80 -10.08 -5.28
N PRO A 131 -9.93 -8.90 -4.66
CA PRO A 131 -9.06 -8.51 -3.57
C PRO A 131 -9.27 -9.38 -2.33
N ALA A 132 -8.20 -9.91 -1.78
CA ALA A 132 -8.22 -10.38 -0.40
C ALA A 132 -8.16 -9.15 0.52
N ILE A 133 -9.04 -9.08 1.53
CA ILE A 133 -9.08 -7.97 2.49
C ILE A 133 -8.80 -8.43 3.93
N PRO A 134 -8.16 -7.57 4.76
CA PRO A 134 -7.64 -6.24 4.40
C PRO A 134 -6.44 -6.34 3.46
N THR A 135 -6.34 -5.42 2.50
CA THR A 135 -5.12 -5.18 1.75
C THR A 135 -4.72 -3.73 1.91
N MET A 136 -3.50 -3.49 2.37
CA MET A 136 -2.98 -2.15 2.62
C MET A 136 -1.84 -1.85 1.65
N PHE A 137 -1.89 -0.67 1.03
CA PHE A 137 -0.77 -0.13 0.25
C PHE A 137 -0.12 0.98 1.05
N LEU A 138 1.19 0.85 1.30
CA LEU A 138 2.00 1.90 1.89
C LEU A 138 2.64 2.70 0.77
N ILE A 139 2.32 3.99 0.71
CA ILE A 139 2.72 4.93 -0.34
C ILE A 139 3.62 5.99 0.28
N ASP A 140 4.78 6.24 -0.32
CA ASP A 140 5.74 7.24 0.16
C ASP A 140 5.35 8.68 -0.23
N ARG A 141 6.17 9.65 0.21
CA ARG A 141 5.96 11.09 -0.05
C ARG A 141 6.03 11.46 -1.53
N GLU A 142 6.71 10.66 -2.34
CA GLU A 142 6.83 10.79 -3.79
C GLU A 142 5.65 10.15 -4.54
N GLY A 143 4.71 9.50 -3.81
CA GLY A 143 3.56 8.81 -4.36
C GLY A 143 3.88 7.44 -4.95
N LYS A 144 4.95 6.78 -4.50
CA LYS A 144 5.32 5.43 -4.93
C LYS A 144 4.87 4.39 -3.92
N ILE A 145 4.36 3.27 -4.40
CA ILE A 145 4.00 2.12 -3.57
C ILE A 145 5.30 1.47 -3.06
N ARG A 146 5.46 1.45 -1.74
CA ARG A 146 6.60 0.83 -1.04
C ARG A 146 6.29 -0.59 -0.59
N ASN A 147 5.05 -0.82 -0.14
CA ASN A 147 4.60 -2.14 0.32
C ASN A 147 3.16 -2.38 -0.09
N LYS A 148 2.84 -3.63 -0.44
CA LYS A 148 1.49 -4.19 -0.48
C LYS A 148 1.40 -5.25 0.60
N ILE A 149 0.52 -5.07 1.57
CA ILE A 149 0.35 -5.93 2.74
C ILE A 149 -1.03 -6.56 2.63
N VAL A 150 -1.08 -7.89 2.48
CA VAL A 150 -2.32 -8.66 2.41
C VAL A 150 -2.58 -9.34 3.75
N GLY A 151 -3.79 -9.19 4.27
CA GLY A 151 -4.17 -9.68 5.58
C GLY A 151 -3.63 -8.81 6.73
N TYR A 152 -4.07 -9.13 7.95
CA TYR A 152 -3.66 -8.40 9.14
C TYR A 152 -2.54 -9.13 9.89
N ARG A 153 -1.44 -8.43 10.15
CA ARG A 153 -0.33 -8.88 11.02
C ARG A 153 0.07 -7.73 11.92
N GLN A 154 -0.21 -7.88 13.22
CA GLN A 154 0.03 -6.86 14.23
C GLN A 154 1.49 -6.36 14.22
N GLY A 155 1.67 -5.04 14.23
CA GLY A 155 2.97 -4.37 14.30
C GLY A 155 3.78 -4.38 13.00
N PHE A 156 3.36 -5.12 11.97
CA PHE A 156 4.09 -5.15 10.69
C PHE A 156 3.99 -3.81 9.96
N LEU A 157 2.80 -3.22 9.94
CA LEU A 157 2.56 -1.93 9.30
C LEU A 157 3.35 -0.80 9.99
N LYS A 158 3.40 -0.81 11.34
CA LYS A 158 4.17 0.17 12.12
C LYS A 158 5.65 0.17 11.70
N LYS A 159 6.29 -1.00 11.66
CA LYS A 159 7.70 -1.12 11.24
C LYS A 159 7.93 -0.60 9.82
N SER A 160 6.99 -0.86 8.91
CA SER A 160 7.08 -0.37 7.52
C SER A 160 6.97 1.15 7.44
N ILE A 161 6.10 1.77 8.24
CA ILE A 161 5.97 3.23 8.32
C ILE A 161 7.24 3.86 8.90
N GLU A 162 7.75 3.33 10.03
CA GLU A 162 8.96 3.83 10.68
C GLU A 162 10.17 3.84 9.74
N SER A 163 10.26 2.85 8.83
CA SER A 163 11.33 2.80 7.82
C SER A 163 11.25 3.90 6.76
N LEU A 164 10.09 4.53 6.58
CA LEU A 164 9.89 5.66 5.64
C LEU A 164 10.02 7.03 6.31
N LEU A 165 10.07 7.07 7.64
CA LEU A 165 10.19 8.30 8.42
C LEU A 165 11.65 8.66 8.71
N GLN A 166 12.57 7.73 8.49
CA GLN A 166 14.02 7.91 8.65
C GLN A 166 14.61 8.62 7.42
#